data_ea19b38df620cf9fb4714304fbd678df
#
_entry.id   ea19b38df620cf9fb4714304fbd678df
#
_cell.length_a   1.000
_cell.length_b   1.000
_cell.length_c   1.000
_cell.angle_alpha   90.00
_cell.angle_beta   90.00
_cell.angle_gamma   90.00
#
_symmetry.space_group_name_H-M   'P 1'
#
loop_
_entity.id
_entity.type
_entity.pdbx_description
1 polymer ?
#
loop_
_entity_poly.entity_id
_entity_poly.type
_entity_poly.pdbx_seq_one_letter_code
_entity_poly.pdbx_strand_id
1 'polypeptide(L)'
;MEEIRASTELPALREDITLETLDGQTLVGELAMPLSNAPKATLITLHPLPTHGGFMDSHLYRKAANRLPALIDVAVLRFNTRGTQSPRGTSTGSFDGGVDESFDVEAAVRFCKARGLENLWLVGWSFGTELAIKYGPDHQISGAILISPPLHRATDADLLRWNQTGKPLLALVPGEDDYLRPAEAALRFAIVPHAKVMGFEGEKHLWVGENATRRALDAISEIVVPGSAPLATQF
;
A
#
# COMPACT_ATOMS: atom_id res chain seq x y z
N MET A 1 21.11 0.97 -21.47
CA MET A 1 20.35 0.73 -20.23
C MET A 1 20.84 1.73 -19.20
N GLU A 2 19.93 2.46 -18.58
CA GLU A 2 20.23 3.46 -17.57
C GLU A 2 19.97 2.89 -16.16
N GLU A 3 20.83 3.23 -15.21
CA GLU A 3 20.70 2.76 -13.83
C GLU A 3 19.47 3.39 -13.15
N ILE A 4 18.65 2.56 -12.51
CA ILE A 4 17.48 3.02 -11.75
C ILE A 4 17.94 3.52 -10.38
N ARG A 5 17.95 4.85 -10.22
CA ARG A 5 18.33 5.56 -8.99
C ARG A 5 17.12 5.99 -8.17
N ALA A 6 17.37 6.55 -6.99
CA ALA A 6 16.32 6.98 -6.07
C ALA A 6 15.29 7.97 -6.67
N SER A 7 15.73 8.83 -7.60
CA SER A 7 14.90 9.82 -8.30
C SER A 7 14.37 9.34 -9.65
N THR A 8 14.75 8.16 -10.12
CA THR A 8 14.34 7.68 -11.44
C THR A 8 12.85 7.45 -11.50
N GLU A 9 12.22 8.06 -12.50
CA GLU A 9 10.84 7.86 -12.89
C GLU A 9 10.82 7.16 -14.25
N LEU A 10 10.36 5.92 -14.28
CA LEU A 10 10.25 5.14 -15.50
C LEU A 10 8.97 5.50 -16.28
N PRO A 11 8.94 5.25 -17.60
CA PRO A 11 7.77 5.55 -18.41
C PRO A 11 6.51 4.84 -17.94
N ALA A 12 5.42 5.60 -17.77
CA ALA A 12 4.11 5.10 -17.40
C ALA A 12 3.01 6.06 -17.88
N LEU A 13 1.78 5.58 -18.03
CA LEU A 13 0.61 6.45 -18.12
C LEU A 13 0.29 6.97 -16.73
N ARG A 14 0.29 8.29 -16.53
CA ARG A 14 0.01 8.94 -15.24
C ARG A 14 -1.18 9.85 -15.38
N GLU A 15 -2.10 9.73 -14.46
CA GLU A 15 -3.32 10.51 -14.43
C GLU A 15 -3.51 11.06 -13.01
N ASP A 16 -3.57 12.38 -12.86
CA ASP A 16 -4.06 12.99 -11.63
C ASP A 16 -5.56 12.74 -11.54
N ILE A 17 -6.01 12.22 -10.41
CA ILE A 17 -7.41 11.81 -10.22
C ILE A 17 -7.98 12.41 -8.93
N THR A 18 -9.29 12.42 -8.85
CA THR A 18 -10.03 12.62 -7.60
C THR A 18 -10.88 11.39 -7.29
N LEU A 19 -11.01 11.07 -6.00
CA LEU A 19 -11.90 10.03 -5.51
C LEU A 19 -13.01 10.69 -4.70
N GLU A 20 -14.26 10.41 -5.07
CA GLU A 20 -15.43 10.90 -4.33
C GLU A 20 -15.86 9.83 -3.32
N THR A 21 -15.89 10.16 -2.05
CA THR A 21 -16.35 9.27 -0.99
C THR A 21 -17.87 9.28 -0.86
N LEU A 22 -18.45 8.24 -0.27
CA LEU A 22 -19.91 8.15 -0.07
C LEU A 22 -20.44 9.20 0.93
N ASP A 23 -19.60 9.69 1.81
CA ASP A 23 -19.92 10.77 2.77
C ASP A 23 -19.57 12.17 2.24
N GLY A 24 -19.26 12.30 0.93
CA GLY A 24 -19.13 13.57 0.23
C GLY A 24 -17.77 14.25 0.33
N GLN A 25 -16.71 13.52 0.63
CA GLN A 25 -15.35 14.06 0.59
C GLN A 25 -14.71 13.80 -0.79
N THR A 26 -13.83 14.73 -1.22
CA THR A 26 -13.04 14.61 -2.44
C THR A 26 -11.57 14.38 -2.07
N LEU A 27 -11.01 13.25 -2.51
CA LEU A 27 -9.64 12.87 -2.21
C LEU A 27 -8.76 13.07 -3.44
N VAL A 28 -7.60 13.67 -3.25
CA VAL A 28 -6.59 13.88 -4.30
C VAL A 28 -5.75 12.63 -4.48
N GLY A 29 -5.52 12.21 -5.73
CA GLY A 29 -4.76 11.01 -6.04
C GLY A 29 -4.07 11.03 -7.40
N GLU A 30 -3.32 9.98 -7.69
CA GLU A 30 -2.71 9.67 -8.97
C GLU A 30 -2.84 8.18 -9.26
N LEU A 31 -3.22 7.86 -10.50
CA LEU A 31 -3.14 6.52 -11.05
C LEU A 31 -1.97 6.42 -12.03
N ALA A 32 -1.00 5.56 -11.74
CA ALA A 32 0.10 5.22 -12.64
C ALA A 32 -0.14 3.82 -13.22
N MET A 33 -0.12 3.70 -14.56
CA MET A 33 -0.39 2.45 -15.28
C MET A 33 0.71 2.11 -16.28
N PRO A 34 0.88 0.83 -16.65
CA PRO A 34 1.74 0.43 -17.76
C PRO A 34 1.39 1.16 -19.05
N LEU A 35 2.40 1.44 -19.90
CA LEU A 35 2.19 2.13 -21.19
C LEU A 35 1.41 1.31 -22.21
N SER A 36 1.68 0.01 -22.28
CA SER A 36 1.25 -0.81 -23.43
C SER A 36 0.45 -2.04 -23.04
N ASN A 37 0.64 -2.54 -21.80
CA ASN A 37 0.01 -3.77 -21.35
C ASN A 37 -1.13 -3.49 -20.37
N ALA A 38 -2.11 -4.38 -20.32
CA ALA A 38 -3.06 -4.38 -19.21
C ALA A 38 -2.32 -4.68 -17.91
N PRO A 39 -2.68 -4.01 -16.79
CA PRO A 39 -2.07 -4.30 -15.50
C PRO A 39 -2.29 -5.75 -15.06
N LYS A 40 -1.21 -6.43 -14.63
CA LYS A 40 -1.27 -7.77 -14.03
C LYS A 40 -1.88 -7.75 -12.62
N ALA A 41 -1.68 -6.64 -11.93
CA ALA A 41 -2.24 -6.35 -10.61
C ALA A 41 -2.37 -4.84 -10.44
N THR A 42 -3.18 -4.43 -9.46
CA THR A 42 -3.34 -3.03 -9.08
C THR A 42 -3.09 -2.87 -7.59
N LEU A 43 -2.13 -2.02 -7.22
CA LEU A 43 -1.86 -1.64 -5.85
C LEU A 43 -2.70 -0.40 -5.48
N ILE A 44 -3.48 -0.49 -4.43
CA ILE A 44 -4.17 0.64 -3.79
C ILE A 44 -3.37 0.97 -2.53
N THR A 45 -2.65 2.08 -2.52
CA THR A 45 -1.71 2.41 -1.44
C THR A 45 -2.38 3.26 -0.37
N LEU A 46 -2.20 2.87 0.89
CA LEU A 46 -2.71 3.55 2.08
C LEU A 46 -1.51 4.09 2.87
N HIS A 47 -1.34 5.40 2.87
CA HIS A 47 -0.13 6.07 3.36
C HIS A 47 0.04 6.04 4.89
N PRO A 48 1.26 6.31 5.41
CA PRO A 48 1.52 6.46 6.84
C PRO A 48 0.69 7.60 7.47
N LEU A 49 0.79 7.71 8.81
CA LEU A 49 0.00 8.63 9.61
C LEU A 49 0.10 10.08 9.12
N PRO A 50 -1.02 10.70 8.68
CA PRO A 50 -0.99 12.04 8.07
C PRO A 50 -0.55 13.13 9.05
N THR A 51 -0.87 13.00 10.32
CA THR A 51 -0.44 13.95 11.36
C THR A 51 1.07 13.91 11.65
N HIS A 52 1.78 12.94 11.09
CA HIS A 52 3.24 12.79 11.19
C HIS A 52 3.92 12.82 9.80
N GLY A 53 3.31 13.52 8.87
CA GLY A 53 3.88 13.76 7.54
C GLY A 53 3.69 12.61 6.54
N GLY A 54 2.78 11.68 6.81
CA GLY A 54 2.37 10.67 5.84
C GLY A 54 1.44 11.26 4.78
N PHE A 55 1.65 10.93 3.51
CA PHE A 55 0.82 11.34 2.38
C PHE A 55 1.10 10.43 1.16
N MET A 56 0.33 10.60 0.10
CA MET A 56 0.39 9.72 -1.08
C MET A 56 1.78 9.59 -1.72
N ASP A 57 2.60 10.63 -1.66
CA ASP A 57 3.97 10.64 -2.22
C ASP A 57 5.05 10.27 -1.19
N SER A 58 4.69 9.70 -0.03
CA SER A 58 5.65 9.08 0.88
C SER A 58 6.58 8.15 0.08
N HIS A 59 7.88 8.23 0.33
CA HIS A 59 8.93 7.82 -0.61
C HIS A 59 8.79 6.41 -1.19
N LEU A 60 8.31 5.45 -0.40
CA LEU A 60 8.12 4.07 -0.85
C LEU A 60 7.05 4.00 -1.95
N TYR A 61 5.91 4.65 -1.74
CA TYR A 61 4.80 4.64 -2.68
C TYR A 61 5.08 5.46 -3.94
N ARG A 62 5.80 6.58 -3.80
CA ARG A 62 6.27 7.33 -4.97
C ARG A 62 7.19 6.47 -5.83
N LYS A 63 8.14 5.74 -5.22
CA LYS A 63 9.03 4.84 -5.97
C LYS A 63 8.29 3.64 -6.55
N ALA A 64 7.29 3.10 -5.86
CA ALA A 64 6.43 2.06 -6.42
C ALA A 64 5.75 2.54 -7.73
N ALA A 65 5.09 3.70 -7.69
CA ALA A 65 4.43 4.27 -8.86
C ALA A 65 5.41 4.67 -9.98
N ASN A 66 6.63 5.08 -9.61
CA ASN A 66 7.66 5.44 -10.57
C ASN A 66 8.30 4.25 -11.28
N ARG A 67 8.16 3.03 -10.77
CA ARG A 67 8.93 1.87 -11.24
C ARG A 67 8.06 0.69 -11.64
N LEU A 68 7.08 0.30 -10.83
CA LEU A 68 6.35 -0.96 -11.03
C LEU A 68 5.54 -1.02 -12.32
N PRO A 69 4.91 0.08 -12.80
CA PRO A 69 4.22 0.04 -14.08
C PRO A 69 5.11 -0.35 -15.25
N ALA A 70 6.34 0.17 -15.30
CA ALA A 70 7.29 -0.11 -16.37
C ALA A 70 8.01 -1.45 -16.21
N LEU A 71 8.29 -1.88 -14.98
CA LEU A 71 9.13 -3.06 -14.72
C LEU A 71 8.35 -4.37 -14.75
N ILE A 72 7.09 -4.36 -14.28
CA ILE A 72 6.34 -5.61 -14.06
C ILE A 72 4.85 -5.50 -14.42
N ASP A 73 4.44 -4.46 -15.14
CA ASP A 73 3.05 -4.22 -15.57
C ASP A 73 2.06 -4.14 -14.38
N VAL A 74 2.40 -3.44 -13.31
CA VAL A 74 1.53 -3.25 -12.14
C VAL A 74 1.01 -1.82 -12.09
N ALA A 75 -0.31 -1.64 -12.00
CA ALA A 75 -0.89 -0.33 -11.76
C ALA A 75 -0.74 0.08 -10.29
N VAL A 76 -0.51 1.38 -10.04
CA VAL A 76 -0.38 1.91 -8.68
C VAL A 76 -1.31 3.11 -8.51
N LEU A 77 -2.33 2.95 -7.68
CA LEU A 77 -3.18 4.03 -7.20
C LEU A 77 -2.62 4.58 -5.90
N ARG A 78 -2.29 5.85 -5.89
CA ARG A 78 -1.88 6.60 -4.69
C ARG A 78 -2.87 7.73 -4.45
N PHE A 79 -3.25 7.95 -3.22
CA PHE A 79 -4.15 9.05 -2.86
C PHE A 79 -3.89 9.53 -1.43
N ASN A 80 -4.23 10.77 -1.17
CA ASN A 80 -4.28 11.32 0.17
C ASN A 80 -5.60 10.95 0.83
N THR A 81 -5.56 10.34 2.00
CA THR A 81 -6.78 10.15 2.81
C THR A 81 -7.36 11.52 3.22
N ARG A 82 -8.60 11.54 3.71
CA ARG A 82 -9.31 12.75 4.13
C ARG A 82 -8.45 13.67 5.01
N GLY A 83 -8.55 14.97 4.79
CA GLY A 83 -7.82 15.99 5.53
C GLY A 83 -6.31 16.02 5.31
N THR A 84 -5.76 15.16 4.43
CA THR A 84 -4.32 15.11 4.16
C THR A 84 -3.94 16.11 3.08
N GLN A 85 -2.89 16.89 3.37
CA GLN A 85 -2.29 17.85 2.45
C GLN A 85 -0.99 17.30 1.85
N SER A 86 -0.77 17.55 0.58
CA SER A 86 0.47 17.24 -0.14
C SER A 86 0.79 18.32 -1.19
N PRO A 87 1.96 18.28 -1.84
CA PRO A 87 2.26 19.15 -2.98
C PRO A 87 1.26 19.01 -4.16
N ARG A 88 0.52 17.91 -4.22
CA ARG A 88 -0.50 17.66 -5.26
C ARG A 88 -1.89 18.23 -4.93
N GLY A 89 -2.08 18.73 -3.73
CA GLY A 89 -3.35 19.27 -3.26
C GLY A 89 -3.76 18.75 -1.89
N THR A 90 -4.95 19.15 -1.46
CA THR A 90 -5.52 18.78 -0.16
C THR A 90 -6.81 17.99 -0.37
N SER A 91 -6.89 16.81 0.21
CA SER A 91 -8.14 16.05 0.31
C SER A 91 -9.07 16.72 1.32
N THR A 92 -10.36 16.81 1.01
CA THR A 92 -11.35 17.41 1.92
C THR A 92 -11.61 16.54 3.14
N GLY A 93 -12.41 17.02 4.07
CA GLY A 93 -12.65 16.35 5.35
C GLY A 93 -11.52 16.55 6.35
N SER A 94 -11.47 15.68 7.35
CA SER A 94 -10.46 15.71 8.41
C SER A 94 -10.07 14.30 8.82
N PHE A 95 -8.83 14.13 9.25
CA PHE A 95 -8.34 12.87 9.81
C PHE A 95 -9.14 12.49 11.06
N ASP A 96 -9.70 11.27 11.08
CA ASP A 96 -10.55 10.75 12.16
C ASP A 96 -9.96 9.49 12.83
N GLY A 97 -8.64 9.35 12.80
CA GLY A 97 -7.96 8.27 13.51
C GLY A 97 -8.20 6.87 12.94
N GLY A 98 -8.70 6.75 11.73
CA GLY A 98 -8.94 5.47 11.05
C GLY A 98 -10.39 4.97 11.19
N VAL A 99 -11.37 5.85 11.44
CA VAL A 99 -12.80 5.50 11.46
C VAL A 99 -13.45 5.89 10.13
N ASP A 100 -13.60 7.19 9.86
CA ASP A 100 -14.19 7.67 8.62
C ASP A 100 -13.32 7.43 7.39
N GLU A 101 -12.01 7.17 7.57
CA GLU A 101 -11.14 6.69 6.50
C GLU A 101 -11.61 5.38 5.85
N SER A 102 -12.60 4.70 6.43
CA SER A 102 -13.33 3.59 5.81
C SER A 102 -13.94 3.97 4.47
N PHE A 103 -14.53 5.16 4.38
CA PHE A 103 -15.10 5.69 3.13
C PHE A 103 -14.01 6.00 2.09
N ASP A 104 -12.79 6.35 2.53
CA ASP A 104 -11.67 6.60 1.65
C ASP A 104 -11.17 5.29 0.99
N VAL A 105 -11.07 4.22 1.78
CA VAL A 105 -10.72 2.88 1.28
C VAL A 105 -11.78 2.38 0.31
N GLU A 106 -13.07 2.55 0.65
CA GLU A 106 -14.18 2.19 -0.24
C GLU A 106 -14.11 2.95 -1.56
N ALA A 107 -13.93 4.28 -1.53
CA ALA A 107 -13.83 5.11 -2.71
C ALA A 107 -12.68 4.68 -3.64
N ALA A 108 -11.52 4.32 -3.08
CA ALA A 108 -10.37 3.85 -3.84
C ALA A 108 -10.64 2.49 -4.51
N VAL A 109 -11.24 1.55 -3.80
CA VAL A 109 -11.62 0.24 -4.37
C VAL A 109 -12.68 0.40 -5.44
N ARG A 110 -13.72 1.20 -5.20
CA ARG A 110 -14.80 1.48 -6.16
C ARG A 110 -14.27 2.16 -7.42
N PHE A 111 -13.36 3.12 -7.28
CA PHE A 111 -12.69 3.76 -8.42
C PHE A 111 -11.94 2.74 -9.29
N CYS A 112 -11.11 1.89 -8.69
CA CYS A 112 -10.39 0.86 -9.44
C CYS A 112 -11.34 -0.07 -10.20
N LYS A 113 -12.42 -0.52 -9.56
CA LYS A 113 -13.44 -1.37 -10.21
C LYS A 113 -14.14 -0.66 -11.37
N ALA A 114 -14.52 0.62 -11.19
CA ALA A 114 -15.14 1.42 -12.23
C ALA A 114 -14.23 1.64 -13.45
N ARG A 115 -12.92 1.61 -13.24
CA ARG A 115 -11.88 1.68 -14.29
C ARG A 115 -11.55 0.31 -14.90
N GLY A 116 -12.22 -0.75 -14.50
CA GLY A 116 -11.95 -2.12 -14.98
C GLY A 116 -10.61 -2.69 -14.51
N LEU A 117 -10.03 -2.14 -13.44
CA LEU A 117 -8.79 -2.65 -12.87
C LEU A 117 -9.07 -3.91 -12.04
N GLU A 118 -8.25 -4.93 -12.24
CA GLU A 118 -8.39 -6.23 -11.62
C GLU A 118 -7.22 -6.54 -10.67
N ASN A 119 -7.30 -7.68 -9.99
CA ASN A 119 -6.29 -8.17 -9.05
C ASN A 119 -5.85 -7.06 -8.08
N LEU A 120 -6.85 -6.50 -7.35
CA LEU A 120 -6.66 -5.36 -6.46
C LEU A 120 -6.00 -5.79 -5.15
N TRP A 121 -4.91 -5.14 -4.78
CA TRP A 121 -4.22 -5.34 -3.51
C TRP A 121 -4.22 -4.04 -2.69
N LEU A 122 -4.66 -4.12 -1.43
CA LEU A 122 -4.42 -3.03 -0.49
C LEU A 122 -2.98 -3.11 0.00
N VAL A 123 -2.24 -2.01 -0.11
CA VAL A 123 -0.87 -1.90 0.38
C VAL A 123 -0.82 -0.80 1.42
N GLY A 124 -0.93 -1.18 2.69
CA GLY A 124 -0.86 -0.24 3.80
C GLY A 124 0.57 -0.08 4.31
N TRP A 125 0.94 1.12 4.74
CA TRP A 125 2.19 1.38 5.44
C TRP A 125 1.92 2.09 6.76
N SER A 126 2.44 1.55 7.88
CA SER A 126 2.23 2.10 9.22
C SER A 126 0.73 2.29 9.51
N PHE A 127 0.24 3.50 9.70
CA PHE A 127 -1.19 3.78 9.86
C PHE A 127 -2.04 3.18 8.73
N GLY A 128 -1.58 3.23 7.50
CA GLY A 128 -2.30 2.62 6.37
C GLY A 128 -2.53 1.11 6.51
N THR A 129 -1.72 0.40 7.30
CA THR A 129 -1.96 -1.02 7.61
C THR A 129 -3.19 -1.22 8.48
N GLU A 130 -3.45 -0.28 9.39
CA GLU A 130 -4.65 -0.29 10.24
C GLU A 130 -5.92 -0.20 9.40
N LEU A 131 -5.90 0.68 8.37
CA LEU A 131 -7.02 0.81 7.42
C LEU A 131 -7.20 -0.46 6.60
N ALA A 132 -6.09 -1.03 6.09
CA ALA A 132 -6.14 -2.28 5.32
C ALA A 132 -6.70 -3.43 6.17
N ILE A 133 -6.28 -3.58 7.43
CA ILE A 133 -6.76 -4.63 8.33
C ILE A 133 -8.23 -4.44 8.65
N LYS A 134 -8.65 -3.23 9.01
CA LYS A 134 -10.03 -2.94 9.44
C LYS A 134 -11.05 -3.06 8.30
N TYR A 135 -10.72 -2.59 7.13
CA TYR A 135 -11.68 -2.40 6.04
C TYR A 135 -11.46 -3.32 4.84
N GLY A 136 -10.27 -3.87 4.65
CA GLY A 136 -9.99 -4.79 3.54
C GLY A 136 -10.92 -6.01 3.44
N PRO A 137 -11.34 -6.65 4.55
CA PRO A 137 -12.27 -7.77 4.50
C PRO A 137 -13.61 -7.48 3.83
N ASP A 138 -14.07 -6.23 3.87
CA ASP A 138 -15.38 -5.82 3.30
C ASP A 138 -15.36 -5.66 1.78
N HIS A 139 -14.20 -5.67 1.16
CA HIS A 139 -14.05 -5.38 -0.24
C HIS A 139 -13.65 -6.61 -1.07
N GLN A 140 -14.01 -6.59 -2.34
CA GLN A 140 -13.54 -7.59 -3.32
C GLN A 140 -12.14 -7.23 -3.79
N ILE A 141 -11.15 -7.64 -3.03
CA ILE A 141 -9.73 -7.49 -3.29
C ILE A 141 -9.05 -8.85 -3.29
N SER A 142 -7.88 -8.94 -3.88
CA SER A 142 -7.07 -10.17 -3.94
C SER A 142 -6.35 -10.46 -2.62
N GLY A 143 -6.01 -9.42 -1.85
CA GLY A 143 -5.35 -9.55 -0.56
C GLY A 143 -4.85 -8.21 -0.04
N ALA A 144 -4.09 -8.24 1.05
CA ALA A 144 -3.42 -7.05 1.56
C ALA A 144 -1.95 -7.31 1.94
N ILE A 145 -1.14 -6.28 1.75
CA ILE A 145 0.26 -6.21 2.14
C ILE A 145 0.39 -5.10 3.18
N LEU A 146 0.92 -5.45 4.32
CA LEU A 146 1.06 -4.58 5.49
C LEU A 146 2.53 -4.26 5.70
N ILE A 147 2.94 -3.03 5.48
CA ILE A 147 4.33 -2.59 5.64
C ILE A 147 4.48 -1.92 7.00
N SER A 148 5.33 -2.46 7.85
CA SER A 148 5.54 -1.98 9.23
C SER A 148 4.23 -1.80 10.00
N PRO A 149 3.40 -2.84 10.19
CA PRO A 149 2.12 -2.73 10.90
C PRO A 149 2.36 -2.49 12.39
N PRO A 150 1.89 -1.36 12.98
CA PRO A 150 2.06 -1.10 14.41
C PRO A 150 1.00 -1.77 15.29
N LEU A 151 -0.14 -2.14 14.72
CA LEU A 151 -1.31 -2.73 15.42
C LEU A 151 -1.79 -1.92 16.63
N HIS A 152 -1.84 -0.60 16.49
CA HIS A 152 -2.31 0.31 17.56
C HIS A 152 -3.82 0.51 17.53
N ARG A 153 -4.45 0.41 16.35
CA ARG A 153 -5.89 0.65 16.13
C ARG A 153 -6.63 -0.58 15.63
N ALA A 154 -5.93 -1.49 14.96
CA ALA A 154 -6.49 -2.78 14.57
C ALA A 154 -6.54 -3.72 15.78
N THR A 155 -7.67 -4.37 15.97
CA THR A 155 -7.95 -5.29 17.06
C THR A 155 -7.83 -6.74 16.59
N ASP A 156 -7.83 -7.68 17.56
CA ASP A 156 -7.89 -9.11 17.24
C ASP A 156 -9.19 -9.46 16.51
N ALA A 157 -10.29 -8.75 16.78
CA ALA A 157 -11.55 -8.92 16.06
C ALA A 157 -11.40 -8.54 14.56
N ASP A 158 -10.66 -7.47 14.25
CA ASP A 158 -10.39 -7.07 12.87
C ASP A 158 -9.53 -8.13 12.14
N LEU A 159 -8.52 -8.66 12.81
CA LEU A 159 -7.70 -9.77 12.27
C LEU A 159 -8.51 -11.05 12.05
N LEU A 160 -9.43 -11.40 12.96
CA LEU A 160 -10.31 -12.55 12.81
C LEU A 160 -11.23 -12.43 11.58
N ARG A 161 -11.62 -11.23 11.17
CA ARG A 161 -12.36 -11.01 9.92
C ARG A 161 -11.54 -11.43 8.70
N TRP A 162 -10.22 -11.19 8.69
CA TRP A 162 -9.32 -11.68 7.64
C TRP A 162 -9.30 -13.20 7.58
N ASN A 163 -9.28 -13.88 8.72
CA ASN A 163 -9.35 -15.34 8.76
C ASN A 163 -10.62 -15.88 8.06
N GLN A 164 -11.73 -15.19 8.19
CA GLN A 164 -13.00 -15.60 7.55
C GLN A 164 -12.98 -15.40 6.03
N THR A 165 -12.17 -14.49 5.51
CA THR A 165 -12.10 -14.22 4.06
C THR A 165 -11.29 -15.25 3.30
N GLY A 166 -10.34 -15.91 3.93
CA GLY A 166 -9.33 -16.76 3.28
C GLY A 166 -8.37 -16.02 2.34
N LYS A 167 -8.47 -14.69 2.24
CA LYS A 167 -7.60 -13.89 1.37
C LYS A 167 -6.19 -13.76 1.94
N PRO A 168 -5.15 -13.69 1.10
CA PRO A 168 -3.79 -13.45 1.53
C PRO A 168 -3.64 -12.19 2.38
N LEU A 169 -2.96 -12.30 3.52
CA LEU A 169 -2.57 -11.21 4.39
C LEU A 169 -1.07 -11.34 4.67
N LEU A 170 -0.27 -10.39 4.19
CA LEU A 170 1.18 -10.46 4.31
C LEU A 170 1.70 -9.24 5.06
N ALA A 171 2.49 -9.46 6.11
CA ALA A 171 3.12 -8.41 6.90
C ALA A 171 4.62 -8.35 6.61
N LEU A 172 5.11 -7.24 6.09
CA LEU A 172 6.52 -6.92 5.91
C LEU A 172 6.98 -6.16 7.16
N VAL A 173 7.75 -6.83 8.01
CA VAL A 173 8.08 -6.31 9.34
C VAL A 173 9.58 -6.05 9.46
N PRO A 174 10.00 -4.78 9.65
CA PRO A 174 11.38 -4.42 9.88
C PRO A 174 11.92 -5.08 11.16
N GLY A 175 13.18 -5.58 11.10
CA GLY A 175 13.83 -6.21 12.25
C GLY A 175 14.11 -5.24 13.39
N GLU A 176 14.30 -3.95 13.06
CA GLU A 176 14.57 -2.86 14.01
C GLU A 176 13.39 -1.90 14.11
N ASP A 177 12.14 -2.40 13.92
CA ASP A 177 10.94 -1.58 14.07
C ASP A 177 10.76 -1.15 15.53
N ASP A 178 10.39 0.12 15.73
CA ASP A 178 10.18 0.70 17.06
C ASP A 178 8.83 0.31 17.67
N TYR A 179 7.88 -0.17 16.84
CA TYR A 179 6.50 -0.46 17.26
C TYR A 179 6.22 -1.97 17.36
N LEU A 180 6.58 -2.74 16.33
CA LEU A 180 6.30 -4.16 16.28
C LEU A 180 7.41 -4.91 15.54
N ARG A 181 8.12 -5.80 16.23
CA ARG A 181 9.20 -6.60 15.65
C ARG A 181 8.73 -7.94 15.12
N PRO A 182 9.48 -8.62 14.22
CA PRO A 182 9.03 -9.84 13.54
C PRO A 182 8.53 -10.94 14.47
N ALA A 183 9.21 -11.21 15.58
CA ALA A 183 8.80 -12.26 16.52
C ALA A 183 7.46 -11.95 17.19
N GLU A 184 7.26 -10.70 17.61
CA GLU A 184 6.00 -10.25 18.19
C GLU A 184 4.88 -10.20 17.14
N ALA A 185 5.18 -9.71 15.92
CA ALA A 185 4.24 -9.73 14.81
C ALA A 185 3.76 -11.16 14.51
N ALA A 186 4.66 -12.14 14.50
CA ALA A 186 4.29 -13.53 14.27
C ALA A 186 3.27 -14.04 15.30
N LEU A 187 3.41 -13.64 16.58
CA LEU A 187 2.45 -13.98 17.62
C LEU A 187 1.11 -13.28 17.42
N ARG A 188 1.13 -11.99 17.09
CA ARG A 188 -0.09 -11.20 16.89
C ARG A 188 -0.88 -11.66 15.66
N PHE A 189 -0.21 -12.03 14.57
CA PHE A 189 -0.85 -12.52 13.34
C PHE A 189 -1.22 -14.01 13.39
N ALA A 190 -0.81 -14.78 14.42
CA ALA A 190 -1.10 -16.21 14.53
C ALA A 190 -2.60 -16.55 14.56
N ILE A 191 -3.44 -15.60 14.93
CA ILE A 191 -4.91 -15.74 14.91
C ILE A 191 -5.48 -15.81 13.48
N VAL A 192 -4.67 -15.46 12.46
CA VAL A 192 -4.96 -15.60 11.04
C VAL A 192 -4.01 -16.65 10.45
N PRO A 193 -4.36 -17.94 10.43
CA PRO A 193 -3.42 -19.04 10.12
C PRO A 193 -2.77 -18.95 8.73
N HIS A 194 -3.41 -18.26 7.78
CA HIS A 194 -2.89 -18.06 6.43
C HIS A 194 -2.14 -16.74 6.25
N ALA A 195 -2.05 -15.90 7.30
CA ALA A 195 -1.21 -14.72 7.26
C ALA A 195 0.27 -15.12 7.22
N LYS A 196 1.06 -14.34 6.49
CA LYS A 196 2.51 -14.52 6.41
C LYS A 196 3.20 -13.30 6.99
N VAL A 197 4.11 -13.52 7.94
CA VAL A 197 4.97 -12.47 8.50
C VAL A 197 6.37 -12.67 7.92
N MET A 198 6.87 -11.64 7.25
CA MET A 198 8.19 -11.59 6.64
C MET A 198 9.06 -10.59 7.41
N GLY A 199 10.06 -11.06 8.11
CA GLY A 199 11.02 -10.22 8.83
C GLY A 199 12.13 -9.69 7.92
N PHE A 200 12.52 -8.44 8.08
CA PHE A 200 13.57 -7.77 7.31
C PHE A 200 14.65 -7.26 8.26
N GLU A 201 15.67 -8.08 8.47
CA GLU A 201 16.79 -7.74 9.35
C GLU A 201 17.48 -6.44 8.92
N GLY A 202 17.84 -5.59 9.88
CA GLY A 202 18.51 -4.30 9.68
C GLY A 202 17.61 -3.17 9.18
N GLU A 203 16.36 -3.47 8.79
CA GLU A 203 15.43 -2.43 8.35
C GLU A 203 14.71 -1.79 9.53
N LYS A 204 14.34 -0.52 9.36
CA LYS A 204 13.60 0.29 10.33
C LYS A 204 12.21 0.65 9.79
N HIS A 205 11.34 1.12 10.68
CA HIS A 205 9.92 1.44 10.42
C HIS A 205 9.67 2.20 9.10
N LEU A 206 10.52 3.16 8.78
CA LEU A 206 10.33 4.04 7.62
C LEU A 206 11.00 3.55 6.33
N TRP A 207 11.72 2.43 6.32
CA TRP A 207 12.37 1.88 5.11
C TRP A 207 13.23 2.90 4.37
N VAL A 208 14.01 3.70 5.11
CA VAL A 208 14.80 4.80 4.56
C VAL A 208 16.00 4.26 3.78
N GLY A 209 16.21 4.84 2.60
CA GLY A 209 17.31 4.47 1.71
C GLY A 209 16.87 3.62 0.52
N GLU A 210 17.73 3.53 -0.49
CA GLU A 210 17.42 2.83 -1.72
C GLU A 210 17.35 1.32 -1.51
N ASN A 211 18.29 0.76 -0.73
CA ASN A 211 18.32 -0.68 -0.44
C ASN A 211 17.06 -1.13 0.32
N ALA A 212 16.67 -0.42 1.37
CA ALA A 212 15.47 -0.71 2.14
C ALA A 212 14.22 -0.65 1.25
N THR A 213 14.07 0.45 0.48
CA THR A 213 12.97 0.60 -0.47
C THR A 213 12.93 -0.56 -1.48
N ARG A 214 14.08 -0.94 -2.04
CA ARG A 214 14.17 -2.02 -3.00
C ARG A 214 13.71 -3.35 -2.41
N ARG A 215 14.18 -3.69 -1.22
CA ARG A 215 13.76 -4.92 -0.51
C ARG A 215 12.25 -4.97 -0.31
N ALA A 216 11.63 -3.84 0.07
CA ALA A 216 10.19 -3.76 0.20
C ALA A 216 9.47 -3.91 -1.15
N LEU A 217 9.95 -3.24 -2.21
CA LEU A 217 9.36 -3.33 -3.55
C LEU A 217 9.54 -4.74 -4.16
N ASP A 218 10.69 -5.38 -3.97
CA ASP A 218 10.92 -6.76 -4.41
C ASP A 218 9.93 -7.71 -3.73
N ALA A 219 9.72 -7.58 -2.42
CA ALA A 219 8.75 -8.40 -1.69
C ALA A 219 7.31 -8.16 -2.19
N ILE A 220 6.91 -6.90 -2.37
CA ILE A 220 5.59 -6.55 -2.92
C ILE A 220 5.43 -7.15 -4.32
N SER A 221 6.43 -6.99 -5.18
CA SER A 221 6.40 -7.47 -6.57
C SER A 221 6.25 -8.99 -6.64
N GLU A 222 7.02 -9.75 -5.85
CA GLU A 222 6.92 -11.20 -5.79
C GLU A 222 5.55 -11.69 -5.30
N ILE A 223 4.91 -10.93 -4.39
CA ILE A 223 3.59 -11.27 -3.87
C ILE A 223 2.51 -11.07 -4.95
N VAL A 224 2.53 -9.93 -5.65
CA VAL A 224 1.44 -9.55 -6.57
C VAL A 224 1.64 -10.10 -7.98
N VAL A 225 2.89 -10.33 -8.39
CA VAL A 225 3.30 -10.93 -9.67
C VAL A 225 4.42 -11.93 -9.41
N PRO A 226 4.11 -13.17 -9.04
CA PRO A 226 5.10 -14.19 -8.72
C PRO A 226 6.15 -14.38 -9.82
N GLY A 227 7.41 -14.47 -9.43
CA GLY A 227 8.57 -14.57 -10.33
C GLY A 227 9.05 -13.23 -10.89
N SER A 228 8.54 -12.10 -10.41
CA SER A 228 8.98 -10.76 -10.85
C SER A 228 10.12 -10.17 -10.01
N ALA A 229 10.43 -10.76 -8.87
CA ALA A 229 11.58 -10.34 -8.07
C ALA A 229 12.86 -11.16 -8.40
N PRO A 230 14.06 -10.57 -8.24
CA PRO A 230 14.29 -9.16 -7.90
C PRO A 230 13.99 -8.22 -9.07
N LEU A 231 13.50 -7.02 -8.77
CA LEU A 231 13.27 -6.00 -9.79
C LEU A 231 14.56 -5.61 -10.49
N ALA A 232 14.47 -5.31 -11.79
CA ALA A 232 15.61 -4.83 -12.55
C ALA A 232 16.21 -3.56 -11.93
N THR A 233 17.54 -3.43 -12.03
CA THR A 233 18.30 -2.24 -11.57
C THR A 233 18.64 -1.29 -12.70
N GLN A 234 18.34 -1.68 -13.92
CA GLN A 234 18.55 -0.91 -15.13
C GLN A 234 17.32 -1.01 -16.03
N PHE A 235 17.07 0.02 -16.82
CA PHE A 235 15.94 0.11 -17.73
C PHE A 235 16.37 0.71 -19.09
#